data_6106b518a027f127a6a32683bbdecc5b
#
_entry.id   6106b518a027f127a6a32683bbdecc5b
#
_cell.length_a   1.000
_cell.length_b   1.000
_cell.length_c   1.000
_cell.angle_alpha   90.00
_cell.angle_beta   90.00
_cell.angle_gamma   90.00
#
_symmetry.space_group_name_H-M   'P 1'
#
loop_
_entity.id
_entity.type
_entity.pdbx_description
1 polymer ?
#
loop_
_entity_poly.entity_id
_entity_poly.type
_entity_poly.pdbx_seq_one_letter_code
_entity_poly.pdbx_strand_id
1 'polypeptide(L)'
;MLGVALVIALGFEFVNGFHDTANAVATVIYTHSLPASVAVVWSGFFNFLGVLLSSGAVAFGIIALLPVELILKVGSSAGFAMVFALLLSAIIWNLGTWWLGLPASSSHTLIGSIIGVGVANALMHGRDGTSGVDWAQASKVGYSLLLSPLVGFACAALLLLVLRHLVKRRDLYQAPVGNTPPPWWIRGLLILTCTGVSFAHGSNDGQKGMGLIMLILVGTLPMAYALNRTMPAEQSLQFAAVAEATQQSLQRGAAQLLSADPRKTLTEFIRQPAASPELVPALAALTGAIGSEVEGYGSLNRVPAEAMANVRNDMYLTSETIRLIDKHQLVRFDSDTQANLQLFKRQLDDATRYIPLWVKISVAIALGLGTMVGWRRIVVTVGEKIGKTHLTYAQGASAELVAMCTIGAADMYGLPVSTTHVLSSGVAGTMVANGSGLQMRTIFNLLMAWVLTLPAAIVLAGGLYWLLRHVF
;
A
#
# COMPACT_ATOMS: atom_id res chain seq x y z
N MET A 1 -13.21 -21.85 0.65
CA MET A 1 -12.88 -20.55 1.26
C MET A 1 -11.78 -19.82 0.52
N LEU A 2 -10.57 -20.43 0.31
CA LEU A 2 -9.45 -19.77 -0.37
C LEU A 2 -9.81 -19.18 -1.74
N GLY A 3 -10.41 -19.96 -2.64
CA GLY A 3 -10.79 -19.48 -3.97
C GLY A 3 -11.73 -18.26 -3.93
N VAL A 4 -12.69 -18.27 -3.00
CA VAL A 4 -13.63 -17.15 -2.79
C VAL A 4 -12.87 -15.92 -2.29
N ALA A 5 -11.97 -16.07 -1.33
CA ALA A 5 -11.15 -14.97 -0.82
C ALA A 5 -10.30 -14.32 -1.92
N LEU A 6 -9.67 -15.14 -2.78
CA LEU A 6 -8.88 -14.65 -3.91
C LEU A 6 -9.75 -13.91 -4.95
N VAL A 7 -10.93 -14.44 -5.27
CA VAL A 7 -11.87 -13.77 -6.20
C VAL A 7 -12.33 -12.43 -5.63
N ILE A 8 -12.64 -12.35 -4.34
CA ILE A 8 -13.04 -11.10 -3.69
C ILE A 8 -11.86 -10.10 -3.66
N ALA A 9 -10.62 -10.57 -3.40
CA ALA A 9 -9.44 -9.72 -3.43
C ALA A 9 -9.15 -9.16 -4.84
N LEU A 10 -9.29 -9.97 -5.88
CA LEU A 10 -9.21 -9.51 -7.27
C LEU A 10 -10.39 -8.59 -7.63
N GLY A 11 -11.58 -8.85 -7.09
CA GLY A 11 -12.75 -7.98 -7.21
C GLY A 11 -12.53 -6.62 -6.58
N PHE A 12 -11.86 -6.56 -5.42
CA PHE A 12 -11.45 -5.29 -4.81
C PHE A 12 -10.51 -4.50 -5.73
N GLU A 13 -9.52 -5.14 -6.35
CA GLU A 13 -8.60 -4.46 -7.28
C GLU A 13 -9.30 -4.01 -8.57
N PHE A 14 -10.25 -4.79 -9.07
CA PHE A 14 -11.08 -4.38 -10.20
C PHE A 14 -11.90 -3.12 -9.86
N VAL A 15 -12.53 -3.10 -8.67
CA VAL A 15 -13.26 -1.93 -8.17
C VAL A 15 -12.34 -0.73 -7.96
N ASN A 16 -11.13 -0.96 -7.43
CA ASN A 16 -10.10 0.05 -7.28
C ASN A 16 -9.74 0.68 -8.65
N GLY A 17 -9.53 -0.15 -9.68
CA GLY A 17 -9.24 0.30 -11.03
C GLY A 17 -10.28 1.27 -11.58
N PHE A 18 -11.56 0.96 -11.56
CA PHE A 18 -12.57 1.83 -12.13
C PHE A 18 -12.90 3.05 -11.26
N HIS A 19 -12.71 2.95 -9.97
CA HIS A 19 -12.91 4.06 -9.05
C HIS A 19 -11.85 5.15 -9.26
N ASP A 20 -10.61 4.75 -9.45
CA ASP A 20 -9.47 5.67 -9.51
C ASP A 20 -9.02 6.05 -10.92
N THR A 21 -9.63 5.46 -11.97
CA THR A 21 -9.33 5.74 -13.39
C THR A 21 -9.38 7.23 -13.73
N ALA A 22 -10.34 7.96 -13.15
CA ALA A 22 -10.54 9.38 -13.42
C ALA A 22 -9.28 10.20 -13.17
N ASN A 23 -8.46 9.76 -12.24
CA ASN A 23 -7.26 10.47 -11.84
C ASN A 23 -6.23 10.60 -12.97
N ALA A 24 -6.19 9.60 -13.87
CA ALA A 24 -5.24 9.62 -14.96
C ALA A 24 -5.82 10.13 -16.28
N VAL A 25 -7.14 9.95 -16.50
CA VAL A 25 -7.70 10.22 -17.84
C VAL A 25 -8.52 11.50 -17.95
N ALA A 26 -8.92 12.11 -16.82
CA ALA A 26 -9.76 13.32 -16.86
C ALA A 26 -9.10 14.44 -17.65
N THR A 27 -7.82 14.69 -17.47
CA THR A 27 -7.11 15.76 -18.16
C THR A 27 -7.02 15.54 -19.65
N VAL A 28 -6.63 14.34 -20.12
CA VAL A 28 -6.50 14.04 -21.56
C VAL A 28 -7.84 13.99 -22.28
N ILE A 29 -8.93 13.64 -21.57
CA ILE A 29 -10.30 13.66 -22.12
C ILE A 29 -10.79 15.10 -22.26
N TYR A 30 -10.72 15.89 -21.18
CA TYR A 30 -11.26 17.25 -21.15
C TYR A 30 -10.41 18.27 -21.93
N THR A 31 -9.15 17.95 -22.19
CA THR A 31 -8.30 18.72 -23.10
C THR A 31 -8.40 18.26 -24.57
N HIS A 32 -9.26 17.30 -24.87
CA HIS A 32 -9.41 16.67 -26.19
C HIS A 32 -8.11 16.07 -26.75
N SER A 33 -7.17 15.73 -25.89
CA SER A 33 -5.88 15.11 -26.27
C SER A 33 -6.07 13.66 -26.72
N LEU A 34 -6.98 12.91 -26.08
CA LEU A 34 -7.36 11.56 -26.47
C LEU A 34 -8.89 11.40 -26.43
N PRO A 35 -9.48 10.63 -27.35
CA PRO A 35 -10.85 10.14 -27.21
C PRO A 35 -10.98 9.32 -25.91
N ALA A 36 -12.12 9.42 -25.23
CA ALA A 36 -12.32 8.78 -23.93
C ALA A 36 -12.05 7.26 -23.95
N SER A 37 -12.51 6.55 -24.98
CA SER A 37 -12.27 5.11 -25.13
C SER A 37 -10.79 4.77 -25.27
N VAL A 38 -10.02 5.59 -25.99
CA VAL A 38 -8.58 5.40 -26.13
C VAL A 38 -7.86 5.75 -24.83
N ALA A 39 -8.25 6.83 -24.17
CA ALA A 39 -7.65 7.27 -22.91
C ALA A 39 -7.74 6.20 -21.81
N VAL A 40 -8.91 5.55 -21.65
CA VAL A 40 -9.10 4.52 -20.61
C VAL A 40 -8.35 3.22 -20.92
N VAL A 41 -8.28 2.82 -22.19
CA VAL A 41 -7.48 1.65 -22.60
C VAL A 41 -5.99 1.93 -22.40
N TRP A 42 -5.53 3.12 -22.78
CA TRP A 42 -4.16 3.58 -22.57
C TRP A 42 -3.79 3.59 -21.10
N SER A 43 -4.61 4.20 -20.26
CA SER A 43 -4.40 4.24 -18.82
C SER A 43 -4.43 2.84 -18.22
N GLY A 44 -5.37 1.96 -18.61
CA GLY A 44 -5.44 0.57 -18.16
C GLY A 44 -4.18 -0.23 -18.48
N PHE A 45 -3.62 -0.03 -19.67
CA PHE A 45 -2.37 -0.68 -20.09
C PHE A 45 -1.18 -0.20 -19.24
N PHE A 46 -1.06 1.11 -18.95
CA PHE A 46 0.03 1.62 -18.12
C PHE A 46 -0.16 1.34 -16.64
N ASN A 47 -1.40 1.24 -16.15
CA ASN A 47 -1.70 0.69 -14.83
C ASN A 47 -1.21 -0.76 -14.71
N PHE A 48 -1.54 -1.60 -15.72
CA PHE A 48 -1.06 -2.98 -15.78
C PHE A 48 0.47 -3.06 -15.71
N LEU A 49 1.19 -2.25 -16.49
CA LEU A 49 2.66 -2.22 -16.46
C LEU A 49 3.19 -1.73 -15.11
N GLY A 50 2.57 -0.72 -14.50
CA GLY A 50 2.94 -0.21 -13.18
C GLY A 50 2.86 -1.32 -12.11
N VAL A 51 1.77 -2.09 -12.10
CA VAL A 51 1.61 -3.24 -11.20
C VAL A 51 2.72 -4.27 -11.39
N LEU A 52 2.99 -4.67 -12.64
CA LEU A 52 4.01 -5.69 -12.93
C LEU A 52 5.41 -5.30 -12.50
N LEU A 53 5.76 -4.03 -12.66
CA LEU A 53 7.10 -3.50 -12.37
C LEU A 53 7.24 -2.98 -10.94
N SER A 54 6.18 -3.03 -10.13
CA SER A 54 6.20 -2.55 -8.74
C SER A 54 7.11 -3.38 -7.84
N SER A 55 7.68 -2.72 -6.82
CA SER A 55 8.63 -3.32 -5.88
C SER A 55 8.00 -4.28 -4.87
N GLY A 56 6.73 -4.07 -4.50
CA GLY A 56 6.05 -4.76 -3.40
C GLY A 56 6.20 -4.09 -2.04
N ALA A 57 6.95 -3.01 -1.92
CA ALA A 57 7.20 -2.35 -0.63
C ALA A 57 5.93 -1.83 0.05
N VAL A 58 5.00 -1.26 -0.72
CA VAL A 58 3.69 -0.80 -0.22
C VAL A 58 2.83 -1.97 0.25
N ALA A 59 2.88 -3.12 -0.44
CA ALA A 59 2.13 -4.33 -0.08
C ALA A 59 2.43 -4.77 1.35
N PHE A 60 3.71 -4.88 1.69
CA PHE A 60 4.14 -5.29 3.03
C PHE A 60 3.91 -4.21 4.08
N GLY A 61 3.97 -2.92 3.70
CA GLY A 61 3.61 -1.80 4.58
C GLY A 61 2.14 -1.82 5.02
N ILE A 62 1.24 -2.31 4.17
CA ILE A 62 -0.19 -2.47 4.49
C ILE A 62 -0.42 -3.68 5.38
N ILE A 63 0.22 -4.82 5.09
CA ILE A 63 0.11 -6.03 5.91
C ILE A 63 0.59 -5.74 7.35
N ALA A 64 1.64 -4.94 7.50
CA ALA A 64 2.20 -4.57 8.80
C ALA A 64 1.27 -3.72 9.69
N LEU A 65 0.12 -3.26 9.19
CA LEU A 65 -0.93 -2.63 10.01
C LEU A 65 -1.68 -3.64 10.89
N LEU A 66 -1.72 -4.91 10.46
CA LEU A 66 -2.38 -5.98 11.20
C LEU A 66 -1.48 -6.49 12.32
N PRO A 67 -2.05 -6.82 13.49
CA PRO A 67 -1.30 -7.51 14.54
C PRO A 67 -0.75 -8.85 14.03
N VAL A 68 0.46 -9.18 14.47
CA VAL A 68 1.14 -10.44 14.12
C VAL A 68 0.25 -11.66 14.38
N GLU A 69 -0.50 -11.63 15.47
CA GLU A 69 -1.42 -12.72 15.85
C GLU A 69 -2.50 -12.99 14.80
N LEU A 70 -3.03 -11.93 14.18
CA LEU A 70 -4.01 -12.07 13.10
C LEU A 70 -3.35 -12.57 11.80
N ILE A 71 -2.15 -12.09 11.51
CA ILE A 71 -1.38 -12.52 10.33
C ILE A 71 -1.07 -14.02 10.41
N LEU A 72 -0.67 -14.51 11.59
CA LEU A 72 -0.33 -15.92 11.80
C LEU A 72 -1.55 -16.86 11.79
N LYS A 73 -2.75 -16.32 12.00
CA LYS A 73 -4.01 -17.10 12.09
C LYS A 73 -4.92 -16.92 10.88
N VAL A 74 -4.48 -16.35 9.78
CA VAL A 74 -5.31 -16.08 8.58
C VAL A 74 -5.98 -17.34 8.04
N GLY A 75 -5.35 -18.51 8.11
CA GLY A 75 -5.92 -19.77 7.67
C GLY A 75 -7.02 -20.34 8.60
N SER A 76 -7.27 -19.73 9.75
CA SER A 76 -8.37 -20.13 10.65
C SER A 76 -9.70 -19.53 10.20
N SER A 77 -10.82 -20.03 10.76
CA SER A 77 -12.14 -19.46 10.50
C SER A 77 -12.22 -17.98 10.91
N ALA A 78 -11.57 -17.60 12.01
CA ALA A 78 -11.42 -16.21 12.43
C ALA A 78 -10.65 -15.36 11.40
N GLY A 79 -9.60 -15.94 10.81
CA GLY A 79 -8.82 -15.28 9.77
C GLY A 79 -9.59 -15.08 8.47
N PHE A 80 -10.38 -16.05 8.05
CA PHE A 80 -11.26 -15.87 6.89
C PHE A 80 -12.36 -14.83 7.16
N ALA A 81 -12.97 -14.81 8.34
CA ALA A 81 -13.92 -13.77 8.73
C ALA A 81 -13.27 -12.36 8.64
N MET A 82 -12.01 -12.24 9.10
CA MET A 82 -11.22 -11.01 8.99
C MET A 82 -11.05 -10.59 7.54
N VAL A 83 -10.53 -11.49 6.69
CA VAL A 83 -10.26 -11.21 5.27
C VAL A 83 -11.54 -10.81 4.54
N PHE A 84 -12.63 -11.53 4.74
CA PHE A 84 -13.90 -11.19 4.10
C PHE A 84 -14.46 -9.85 4.60
N ALA A 85 -14.38 -9.58 5.91
CA ALA A 85 -14.86 -8.31 6.45
C ALA A 85 -14.11 -7.11 5.88
N LEU A 86 -12.78 -7.15 5.83
CA LEU A 86 -11.99 -6.05 5.30
C LEU A 86 -12.18 -5.85 3.79
N LEU A 87 -12.23 -6.92 3.00
CA LEU A 87 -12.40 -6.81 1.56
C LEU A 87 -13.81 -6.36 1.18
N LEU A 88 -14.84 -6.97 1.78
CA LEU A 88 -16.23 -6.62 1.49
C LEU A 88 -16.55 -5.19 1.91
N SER A 89 -16.08 -4.74 3.08
CA SER A 89 -16.28 -3.35 3.50
C SER A 89 -15.63 -2.36 2.53
N ALA A 90 -14.43 -2.67 2.05
CA ALA A 90 -13.74 -1.82 1.09
C ALA A 90 -14.46 -1.78 -0.26
N ILE A 91 -14.94 -2.92 -0.76
CA ILE A 91 -15.73 -2.99 -2.00
C ILE A 91 -17.03 -2.22 -1.86
N ILE A 92 -17.80 -2.45 -0.77
CA ILE A 92 -19.09 -1.80 -0.55
C ILE A 92 -18.92 -0.27 -0.50
N TRP A 93 -17.93 0.22 0.25
CA TRP A 93 -17.69 1.66 0.36
C TRP A 93 -17.25 2.28 -0.97
N ASN A 94 -16.31 1.65 -1.69
CA ASN A 94 -15.86 2.13 -2.99
C ASN A 94 -16.98 2.11 -4.03
N LEU A 95 -17.82 1.09 -4.07
CA LEU A 95 -18.98 1.04 -4.95
C LEU A 95 -20.01 2.12 -4.60
N GLY A 96 -20.26 2.35 -3.30
CA GLY A 96 -21.19 3.39 -2.84
C GLY A 96 -20.73 4.80 -3.23
N THR A 97 -19.48 5.14 -2.99
CA THR A 97 -18.90 6.45 -3.35
C THR A 97 -18.83 6.63 -4.86
N TRP A 98 -18.45 5.59 -5.61
CA TRP A 98 -18.51 5.61 -7.07
C TRP A 98 -19.92 5.83 -7.59
N TRP A 99 -20.93 5.15 -7.02
CA TRP A 99 -22.33 5.32 -7.41
C TRP A 99 -22.80 6.77 -7.26
N LEU A 100 -22.34 7.44 -6.21
CA LEU A 100 -22.62 8.85 -5.94
C LEU A 100 -21.74 9.81 -6.78
N GLY A 101 -20.76 9.30 -7.54
CA GLY A 101 -19.82 10.10 -8.32
C GLY A 101 -18.85 10.90 -7.45
N LEU A 102 -18.57 10.41 -6.24
CA LEU A 102 -17.64 11.02 -5.30
C LEU A 102 -16.27 10.34 -5.42
N PRO A 103 -15.22 11.05 -5.87
CA PRO A 103 -13.86 10.53 -5.85
C PRO A 103 -13.36 10.41 -4.41
N ALA A 104 -13.56 9.23 -3.83
CA ALA A 104 -13.04 8.84 -2.53
C ALA A 104 -11.71 8.07 -2.69
N SER A 105 -11.06 7.76 -1.59
CA SER A 105 -9.76 7.07 -1.59
C SER A 105 -9.92 5.59 -1.27
N SER A 106 -9.57 4.74 -2.22
CA SER A 106 -9.47 3.29 -1.99
C SER A 106 -8.43 2.93 -0.90
N SER A 107 -7.35 3.73 -0.79
CA SER A 107 -6.35 3.58 0.28
C SER A 107 -6.94 3.84 1.66
N HIS A 108 -7.69 4.95 1.83
CA HIS A 108 -8.38 5.25 3.10
C HIS A 108 -9.39 4.17 3.45
N THR A 109 -10.13 3.69 2.46
CA THR A 109 -11.13 2.63 2.65
C THR A 109 -10.47 1.34 3.12
N LEU A 110 -9.41 0.90 2.47
CA LEU A 110 -8.70 -0.32 2.84
C LEU A 110 -8.07 -0.23 4.23
N ILE A 111 -7.37 0.87 4.51
CA ILE A 111 -6.70 1.10 5.80
C ILE A 111 -7.73 1.21 6.92
N GLY A 112 -8.84 1.93 6.69
CA GLY A 112 -9.96 1.98 7.62
C GLY A 112 -10.54 0.59 7.90
N SER A 113 -10.68 -0.23 6.85
CA SER A 113 -11.17 -1.61 6.99
C SER A 113 -10.24 -2.49 7.82
N ILE A 114 -8.91 -2.36 7.62
CA ILE A 114 -7.90 -3.07 8.42
C ILE A 114 -7.97 -2.64 9.89
N ILE A 115 -8.01 -1.34 10.15
CA ILE A 115 -8.13 -0.80 11.52
C ILE A 115 -9.44 -1.29 12.17
N GLY A 116 -10.56 -1.24 11.45
CA GLY A 116 -11.86 -1.66 11.94
C GLY A 116 -11.89 -3.12 12.38
N VAL A 117 -11.32 -4.01 11.58
CA VAL A 117 -11.19 -5.43 11.93
C VAL A 117 -10.27 -5.63 13.13
N GLY A 118 -9.11 -4.93 13.16
CA GLY A 118 -8.16 -5.02 14.27
C GLY A 118 -8.79 -4.60 15.60
N VAL A 119 -9.46 -3.45 15.62
CA VAL A 119 -10.17 -2.93 16.80
C VAL A 119 -11.27 -3.88 17.24
N ALA A 120 -12.13 -4.33 16.31
CA ALA A 120 -13.20 -5.26 16.63
C ALA A 120 -12.69 -6.58 17.18
N ASN A 121 -11.60 -7.12 16.62
CA ASN A 121 -10.96 -8.33 17.13
C ASN A 121 -10.45 -8.15 18.57
N ALA A 122 -9.82 -7.02 18.89
CA ALA A 122 -9.35 -6.73 20.25
C ALA A 122 -10.51 -6.67 21.24
N LEU A 123 -11.56 -5.92 20.90
CA LEU A 123 -12.75 -5.77 21.74
C LEU A 123 -13.47 -7.10 21.98
N MET A 124 -13.61 -7.95 20.96
CA MET A 124 -14.25 -9.27 21.08
C MET A 124 -13.47 -10.23 21.99
N HIS A 125 -12.17 -10.00 22.19
CA HIS A 125 -11.34 -10.78 23.11
C HIS A 125 -11.15 -10.11 24.47
N GLY A 126 -11.99 -9.13 24.82
CA GLY A 126 -11.92 -8.41 26.10
C GLY A 126 -10.65 -7.55 26.28
N ARG A 127 -9.97 -7.22 25.18
CA ARG A 127 -8.80 -6.35 25.18
C ARG A 127 -9.19 -4.92 24.85
N ASP A 128 -8.33 -3.96 25.22
CA ASP A 128 -8.46 -2.59 24.72
C ASP A 128 -8.41 -2.57 23.19
N GLY A 129 -9.37 -1.88 22.56
CA GLY A 129 -9.44 -1.76 21.10
C GLY A 129 -8.16 -1.22 20.46
N THR A 130 -7.38 -0.44 21.21
CA THR A 130 -6.08 0.06 20.74
C THR A 130 -5.03 -1.04 20.55
N SER A 131 -5.15 -2.16 21.25
CA SER A 131 -4.21 -3.29 21.13
C SER A 131 -4.37 -4.10 19.84
N GLY A 132 -5.43 -3.83 19.07
CA GLY A 132 -5.77 -4.54 17.83
C GLY A 132 -5.12 -3.98 16.56
N VAL A 133 -4.25 -2.96 16.66
CA VAL A 133 -3.65 -2.27 15.51
C VAL A 133 -2.24 -1.82 15.84
N ASP A 134 -1.30 -1.90 14.90
CA ASP A 134 -0.01 -1.18 15.02
C ASP A 134 -0.24 0.33 14.77
N TRP A 135 -0.55 1.06 15.83
CA TRP A 135 -0.82 2.51 15.76
C TRP A 135 0.36 3.34 15.30
N ALA A 136 1.57 2.85 15.47
CA ALA A 136 2.74 3.56 14.97
C ALA A 136 2.83 3.45 13.44
N GLN A 137 2.53 2.28 12.88
CA GLN A 137 2.41 2.11 11.43
C GLN A 137 1.16 2.83 10.91
N ALA A 138 0.03 2.75 11.61
CA ALA A 138 -1.20 3.46 11.27
C ALA A 138 -0.99 4.99 11.23
N SER A 139 -0.27 5.56 12.20
CA SER A 139 0.08 6.99 12.21
C SER A 139 0.98 7.36 11.03
N LYS A 140 2.01 6.57 10.73
CA LYS A 140 2.90 6.80 9.58
C LYS A 140 2.11 6.84 8.26
N VAL A 141 1.22 5.88 8.07
CA VAL A 141 0.34 5.82 6.92
C VAL A 141 -0.66 6.97 6.93
N GLY A 142 -1.25 7.29 8.09
CA GLY A 142 -2.16 8.42 8.27
C GLY A 142 -1.52 9.76 7.88
N TYR A 143 -0.28 10.00 8.28
CA TYR A 143 0.46 11.20 7.84
C TYR A 143 0.68 11.23 6.33
N SER A 144 1.03 10.10 5.71
CA SER A 144 1.19 10.01 4.26
C SER A 144 -0.11 10.37 3.52
N LEU A 145 -1.24 9.84 4.00
CA LEU A 145 -2.56 10.09 3.43
C LEU A 145 -3.03 11.54 3.63
N LEU A 146 -2.69 12.16 4.77
CA LEU A 146 -3.05 13.55 5.08
C LEU A 146 -2.19 14.56 4.32
N LEU A 147 -0.88 14.29 4.21
CA LEU A 147 0.06 15.21 3.56
C LEU A 147 -0.05 15.15 2.03
N SER A 148 -0.37 14.01 1.46
CA SER A 148 -0.39 13.84 0.01
C SER A 148 -1.33 14.80 -0.73
N PRO A 149 -2.57 15.09 -0.30
CA PRO A 149 -3.41 16.10 -0.96
C PRO A 149 -2.90 17.53 -0.75
N LEU A 150 -2.26 17.84 0.38
CA LEU A 150 -1.66 19.16 0.61
C LEU A 150 -0.49 19.39 -0.36
N VAL A 151 0.36 18.38 -0.53
CA VAL A 151 1.45 18.39 -1.51
C VAL A 151 0.88 18.52 -2.93
N GLY A 152 -0.14 17.72 -3.27
CA GLY A 152 -0.82 17.78 -4.57
C GLY A 152 -1.31 19.19 -4.88
N PHE A 153 -2.05 19.81 -3.96
CA PHE A 153 -2.59 21.16 -4.11
C PHE A 153 -1.48 22.21 -4.26
N ALA A 154 -0.56 22.27 -3.28
CA ALA A 154 0.44 23.32 -3.21
C ALA A 154 1.46 23.24 -4.35
N CYS A 155 1.99 22.03 -4.63
CA CYS A 155 2.99 21.85 -5.68
C CYS A 155 2.40 22.04 -7.08
N ALA A 156 1.15 21.60 -7.34
CA ALA A 156 0.52 21.83 -8.64
C ALA A 156 0.19 23.31 -8.88
N ALA A 157 -0.28 24.03 -7.84
CA ALA A 157 -0.47 25.48 -7.91
C ALA A 157 0.86 26.20 -8.18
N LEU A 158 1.89 25.88 -7.42
CA LEU A 158 3.22 26.50 -7.57
C LEU A 158 3.81 26.19 -8.97
N LEU A 159 3.74 24.95 -9.42
CA LEU A 159 4.23 24.56 -10.73
C LEU A 159 3.55 25.35 -11.85
N LEU A 160 2.22 25.49 -11.77
CA LEU A 160 1.47 26.28 -12.75
C LEU A 160 1.89 27.77 -12.74
N LEU A 161 2.10 28.36 -11.56
CA LEU A 161 2.58 29.76 -11.44
C LEU A 161 3.97 29.92 -12.03
N VAL A 162 4.88 28.99 -11.76
CA VAL A 162 6.25 28.97 -12.34
C VAL A 162 6.16 28.83 -13.86
N LEU A 163 5.39 27.89 -14.38
CA LEU A 163 5.18 27.73 -15.82
C LEU A 163 4.62 29.00 -16.47
N ARG A 164 3.64 29.64 -15.82
CA ARG A 164 3.05 30.89 -16.31
C ARG A 164 4.05 32.05 -16.35
N HIS A 165 5.03 32.04 -15.43
CA HIS A 165 6.11 33.02 -15.42
C HIS A 165 7.14 32.76 -16.51
N LEU A 166 7.55 31.51 -16.70
CA LEU A 166 8.60 31.09 -17.63
C LEU A 166 8.09 30.94 -19.07
N VAL A 167 6.90 30.36 -19.26
CA VAL A 167 6.35 30.04 -20.58
C VAL A 167 5.22 31.01 -20.90
N LYS A 168 5.49 32.00 -21.75
CA LYS A 168 4.55 33.11 -22.09
C LYS A 168 3.50 32.75 -23.18
N ARG A 169 3.32 31.46 -23.48
CA ARG A 169 2.36 31.02 -24.49
C ARG A 169 0.94 31.00 -23.94
N ARG A 170 0.11 31.93 -24.41
CA ARG A 170 -1.26 32.13 -23.90
C ARG A 170 -2.19 30.94 -24.15
N ASP A 171 -1.99 30.21 -25.24
CA ASP A 171 -2.75 29.02 -25.62
C ASP A 171 -2.72 27.91 -24.56
N LEU A 172 -1.65 27.81 -23.76
CA LEU A 172 -1.54 26.84 -22.68
C LEU A 172 -2.46 27.12 -21.48
N TYR A 173 -2.81 28.39 -21.27
CA TYR A 173 -3.53 28.85 -20.08
C TYR A 173 -5.00 29.22 -20.37
N GLN A 174 -5.47 28.94 -21.58
CA GLN A 174 -6.86 29.11 -22.00
C GLN A 174 -7.55 27.76 -22.10
N ALA A 175 -8.87 27.76 -21.89
CA ALA A 175 -9.68 26.56 -22.10
C ALA A 175 -9.63 26.14 -23.58
N PRO A 176 -9.68 24.82 -23.86
CA PRO A 176 -9.78 24.33 -25.23
C PRO A 176 -10.98 24.96 -25.97
N VAL A 177 -10.80 25.28 -27.24
CA VAL A 177 -11.86 25.85 -28.06
C VAL A 177 -12.48 24.74 -28.91
N GLY A 178 -13.77 24.47 -28.72
CA GLY A 178 -14.49 23.40 -29.40
C GLY A 178 -13.97 22.00 -29.04
N ASN A 179 -14.11 21.04 -29.97
CA ASN A 179 -13.71 19.64 -29.78
C ASN A 179 -12.43 19.28 -30.55
N THR A 180 -11.65 20.27 -30.97
CA THR A 180 -10.41 20.01 -31.73
C THR A 180 -9.27 19.62 -30.81
N PRO A 181 -8.47 18.58 -31.16
CA PRO A 181 -7.28 18.24 -30.39
C PRO A 181 -6.28 19.40 -30.32
N PRO A 182 -5.53 19.53 -29.22
CA PRO A 182 -4.48 20.54 -29.11
C PRO A 182 -3.33 20.26 -30.10
N PRO A 183 -2.44 21.25 -30.35
CA PRO A 183 -1.23 21.05 -31.14
C PRO A 183 -0.45 19.82 -30.68
N TRP A 184 0.21 19.14 -31.62
CA TRP A 184 0.82 17.82 -31.40
C TRP A 184 1.77 17.75 -30.20
N TRP A 185 2.53 18.79 -29.91
CA TRP A 185 3.47 18.85 -28.81
C TRP A 185 2.76 19.00 -27.43
N ILE A 186 1.65 19.77 -27.35
CA ILE A 186 0.80 19.85 -26.14
C ILE A 186 0.13 18.50 -25.92
N ARG A 187 -0.42 17.92 -27.00
CA ARG A 187 -1.04 16.61 -26.98
C ARG A 187 -0.07 15.53 -26.49
N GLY A 188 1.17 15.53 -27.01
CA GLY A 188 2.21 14.62 -26.59
C GLY A 188 2.57 14.77 -25.10
N LEU A 189 2.68 16.00 -24.61
CA LEU A 189 2.93 16.29 -23.20
C LEU A 189 1.82 15.72 -22.29
N LEU A 190 0.56 16.00 -22.63
CA LEU A 190 -0.58 15.53 -21.84
C LEU A 190 -0.73 14.00 -21.86
N ILE A 191 -0.47 13.35 -23.00
CA ILE A 191 -0.42 11.89 -23.09
C ILE A 191 0.72 11.34 -22.23
N LEU A 192 1.89 11.99 -22.22
CA LEU A 192 3.04 11.58 -21.39
C LEU A 192 2.73 11.70 -19.91
N THR A 193 2.13 12.80 -19.45
CA THR A 193 1.75 12.98 -18.04
C THR A 193 0.68 11.99 -17.61
N CYS A 194 -0.34 11.76 -18.45
CA CYS A 194 -1.34 10.71 -18.26
C CYS A 194 -0.70 9.31 -18.14
N THR A 195 0.27 9.00 -19.00
CA THR A 195 1.04 7.75 -18.94
C THR A 195 1.77 7.62 -17.61
N GLY A 196 2.46 8.65 -17.19
CA GLY A 196 3.22 8.66 -15.93
C GLY A 196 2.33 8.50 -14.70
N VAL A 197 1.19 9.19 -14.65
CA VAL A 197 0.21 9.04 -13.56
C VAL A 197 -0.38 7.64 -13.55
N SER A 198 -0.77 7.10 -14.71
CA SER A 198 -1.32 5.75 -14.81
C SER A 198 -0.32 4.70 -14.34
N PHE A 199 0.94 4.82 -14.76
CA PHE A 199 2.00 3.93 -14.32
C PHE A 199 2.25 4.02 -12.80
N ALA A 200 2.40 5.24 -12.27
CA ALA A 200 2.62 5.47 -10.84
C ALA A 200 1.41 4.98 -9.99
N HIS A 201 0.18 5.21 -10.48
CA HIS A 201 -1.03 4.68 -9.85
C HIS A 201 -1.02 3.15 -9.81
N GLY A 202 -0.80 2.49 -10.95
CA GLY A 202 -0.69 1.03 -10.99
C GLY A 202 0.40 0.49 -10.08
N SER A 203 1.57 1.15 -10.05
CA SER A 203 2.69 0.76 -9.18
C SER A 203 2.33 0.85 -7.70
N ASN A 204 1.69 1.93 -7.24
CA ASN A 204 1.33 2.10 -5.83
C ASN A 204 0.08 1.29 -5.46
N ASP A 205 -0.99 1.43 -6.23
CA ASP A 205 -2.30 0.89 -5.88
C ASP A 205 -2.40 -0.62 -6.08
N GLY A 206 -1.81 -1.17 -7.13
CA GLY A 206 -1.78 -2.62 -7.33
C GLY A 206 -1.08 -3.40 -6.21
N GLN A 207 -0.13 -2.76 -5.50
CA GLN A 207 0.52 -3.39 -4.36
C GLN A 207 -0.43 -3.65 -3.18
N LYS A 208 -1.54 -2.93 -3.06
CA LYS A 208 -2.56 -3.15 -2.02
C LYS A 208 -3.21 -4.53 -2.19
N GLY A 209 -3.66 -4.85 -3.40
CA GLY A 209 -4.22 -6.17 -3.69
C GLY A 209 -3.19 -7.29 -3.64
N MET A 210 -1.95 -7.03 -4.11
CA MET A 210 -0.88 -8.01 -3.92
C MET A 210 -0.66 -8.33 -2.45
N GLY A 211 -0.63 -7.32 -1.57
CA GLY A 211 -0.50 -7.50 -0.13
C GLY A 211 -1.61 -8.36 0.45
N LEU A 212 -2.86 -8.06 0.09
CA LEU A 212 -4.03 -8.83 0.55
C LEU A 212 -4.02 -10.27 0.05
N ILE A 213 -3.67 -10.50 -1.23
CA ILE A 213 -3.55 -11.84 -1.79
C ILE A 213 -2.42 -12.60 -1.11
N MET A 214 -1.27 -11.97 -0.87
CA MET A 214 -0.16 -12.60 -0.15
C MET A 214 -0.53 -12.92 1.30
N LEU A 215 -1.27 -12.05 1.99
CA LEU A 215 -1.80 -12.33 3.32
C LEU A 215 -2.67 -13.59 3.33
N ILE A 216 -3.58 -13.72 2.36
CA ILE A 216 -4.44 -14.89 2.19
C ILE A 216 -3.60 -16.15 1.90
N LEU A 217 -2.69 -16.09 0.94
CA LEU A 217 -1.89 -17.23 0.49
C LEU A 217 -0.94 -17.72 1.59
N VAL A 218 -0.22 -16.83 2.23
CA VAL A 218 0.71 -17.18 3.32
C VAL A 218 -0.03 -17.80 4.50
N GLY A 219 -1.21 -17.27 4.83
CA GLY A 219 -2.00 -17.79 5.94
C GLY A 219 -2.71 -19.12 5.65
N THR A 220 -3.06 -19.39 4.38
CA THR A 220 -3.83 -20.59 4.00
C THR A 220 -2.97 -21.70 3.39
N LEU A 221 -1.93 -21.34 2.68
CA LEU A 221 -1.00 -22.24 2.00
C LEU A 221 0.47 -21.91 2.35
N PRO A 222 0.85 -21.93 3.64
CA PRO A 222 2.21 -21.56 4.05
C PRO A 222 3.27 -22.43 3.40
N MET A 223 2.99 -23.69 3.14
CA MET A 223 3.90 -24.62 2.47
C MET A 223 4.34 -24.18 1.06
N ALA A 224 3.54 -23.34 0.38
CA ALA A 224 3.85 -22.88 -0.96
C ALA A 224 4.33 -21.42 -0.99
N TYR A 225 3.88 -20.58 -0.06
CA TYR A 225 4.02 -19.12 -0.15
C TYR A 225 4.69 -18.47 1.06
N ALA A 226 5.03 -19.23 2.12
CA ALA A 226 5.60 -18.68 3.34
C ALA A 226 7.04 -18.19 3.16
N LEU A 227 7.81 -18.83 2.28
CA LEU A 227 9.22 -18.54 2.02
C LEU A 227 9.47 -18.29 0.53
N ASN A 228 10.45 -17.45 0.24
CA ASN A 228 10.93 -17.21 -1.13
C ASN A 228 11.73 -18.40 -1.66
N ARG A 229 11.04 -19.37 -2.22
CA ARG A 229 11.65 -20.59 -2.80
C ARG A 229 12.42 -20.30 -4.09
N THR A 230 12.37 -19.10 -4.63
CA THR A 230 13.14 -18.72 -5.82
C THR A 230 14.51 -18.15 -5.47
N MET A 231 14.82 -17.99 -4.18
CA MET A 231 16.13 -17.53 -3.71
C MET A 231 17.21 -18.52 -4.12
N PRO A 232 18.30 -18.08 -4.82
CA PRO A 232 19.40 -18.93 -5.21
C PRO A 232 20.07 -19.59 -3.99
N ALA A 233 20.62 -20.81 -4.16
CA ALA A 233 21.29 -21.53 -3.07
C ALA A 233 22.50 -20.74 -2.52
N GLU A 234 23.24 -20.03 -3.36
CA GLU A 234 24.35 -19.17 -2.95
C GLU A 234 23.89 -18.06 -1.99
N GLN A 235 22.75 -17.42 -2.25
CA GLN A 235 22.17 -16.42 -1.35
C GLN A 235 21.69 -17.04 -0.03
N SER A 236 21.20 -18.29 -0.07
CA SER A 236 20.81 -19.02 1.16
C SER A 236 22.03 -19.33 2.04
N LEU A 237 23.20 -19.63 1.45
CA LEU A 237 24.44 -19.81 2.19
C LEU A 237 24.94 -18.48 2.77
N GLN A 238 24.88 -17.40 2.02
CA GLN A 238 25.19 -16.05 2.52
C GLN A 238 24.27 -15.65 3.68
N PHE A 239 22.99 -15.98 3.58
CA PHE A 239 22.01 -15.77 4.66
C PHE A 239 22.43 -16.48 5.94
N ALA A 240 22.84 -17.75 5.88
CA ALA A 240 23.29 -18.49 7.05
C ALA A 240 24.55 -17.88 7.68
N ALA A 241 25.52 -17.47 6.85
CA ALA A 241 26.74 -16.81 7.34
C ALA A 241 26.45 -15.46 8.03
N VAL A 242 25.53 -14.67 7.50
CA VAL A 242 25.12 -13.39 8.12
C VAL A 242 24.35 -13.63 9.41
N ALA A 243 23.50 -14.68 9.47
CA ALA A 243 22.82 -15.09 10.69
C ALA A 243 23.81 -15.45 11.80
N GLU A 244 24.85 -16.25 11.49
CA GLU A 244 25.90 -16.61 12.42
C GLU A 244 26.68 -15.39 12.92
N ALA A 245 27.14 -14.52 12.01
CA ALA A 245 27.85 -13.30 12.37
C ALA A 245 26.99 -12.38 13.27
N THR A 246 25.68 -12.27 12.98
CA THR A 246 24.73 -11.49 13.78
C THR A 246 24.54 -12.11 15.15
N GLN A 247 24.39 -13.42 15.24
CA GLN A 247 24.29 -14.14 16.51
C GLN A 247 25.52 -13.90 17.39
N GLN A 248 26.71 -14.06 16.82
CA GLN A 248 27.98 -13.85 17.54
C GLN A 248 28.11 -12.41 18.04
N SER A 249 27.71 -11.43 17.23
CA SER A 249 27.70 -10.02 17.63
C SER A 249 26.75 -9.75 18.80
N LEU A 250 25.54 -10.30 18.76
CA LEU A 250 24.55 -10.19 19.84
C LEU A 250 25.02 -10.86 21.13
N GLN A 251 25.68 -12.01 21.05
CA GLN A 251 26.20 -12.76 22.21
C GLN A 251 27.32 -12.02 22.92
N ARG A 252 28.15 -11.23 22.22
CA ARG A 252 29.22 -10.42 22.87
C ARG A 252 28.63 -9.37 23.82
N GLY A 253 27.42 -8.89 23.57
CA GLY A 253 26.74 -7.91 24.42
C GLY A 253 25.78 -8.51 25.45
N ALA A 254 25.54 -9.82 25.40
CA ALA A 254 24.54 -10.48 26.25
C ALA A 254 25.21 -11.06 27.51
N ALA A 255 24.92 -10.46 28.69
CA ALA A 255 25.47 -10.87 29.97
C ALA A 255 24.72 -12.04 30.63
N GLN A 256 23.63 -12.55 30.09
CA GLN A 256 22.74 -13.49 30.77
C GLN A 256 22.33 -14.67 29.87
N LEU A 257 22.32 -15.88 30.47
CA LEU A 257 21.79 -17.08 29.82
C LEU A 257 20.28 -17.00 29.72
N LEU A 258 19.75 -17.33 28.54
CA LEU A 258 18.31 -17.38 28.27
C LEU A 258 17.66 -18.50 29.10
N SER A 259 16.69 -18.17 29.95
CA SER A 259 15.92 -19.12 30.74
C SER A 259 14.55 -19.45 30.17
N ALA A 260 14.04 -18.66 29.19
CA ALA A 260 12.72 -18.77 28.59
C ALA A 260 12.78 -19.21 27.10
N ASP A 261 11.65 -19.67 26.55
CA ASP A 261 11.51 -19.94 25.13
C ASP A 261 11.70 -18.64 24.31
N PRO A 262 12.73 -18.58 23.42
CA PRO A 262 13.00 -17.39 22.60
C PRO A 262 11.79 -16.88 21.83
N ARG A 263 10.99 -17.79 21.25
CA ARG A 263 9.78 -17.43 20.48
C ARG A 263 8.76 -16.73 21.36
N LYS A 264 8.56 -17.22 22.58
CA LYS A 264 7.62 -16.61 23.53
C LYS A 264 8.08 -15.22 23.96
N THR A 265 9.35 -15.09 24.34
CA THR A 265 9.95 -13.81 24.73
C THR A 265 9.82 -12.75 23.62
N LEU A 266 10.15 -13.10 22.38
CA LEU A 266 10.03 -12.18 21.26
C LEU A 266 8.58 -11.87 20.90
N THR A 267 7.66 -12.82 21.04
CA THR A 267 6.22 -12.58 20.82
C THR A 267 5.66 -11.61 21.85
N GLU A 268 6.03 -11.75 23.13
CA GLU A 268 5.63 -10.82 24.19
C GLU A 268 6.21 -9.43 23.97
N PHE A 269 7.49 -9.36 23.57
CA PHE A 269 8.13 -8.09 23.20
C PHE A 269 7.42 -7.38 22.04
N ILE A 270 7.03 -8.09 21.01
CA ILE A 270 6.28 -7.49 19.88
C ILE A 270 4.92 -6.95 20.32
N ARG A 271 4.26 -7.61 21.28
CA ARG A 271 2.98 -7.14 21.85
C ARG A 271 3.13 -5.86 22.68
N GLN A 272 4.17 -5.80 23.50
CA GLN A 272 4.49 -4.66 24.35
C GLN A 272 5.98 -4.36 24.29
N PRO A 273 6.43 -3.49 23.36
CA PRO A 273 7.84 -3.16 23.21
C PRO A 273 8.41 -2.51 24.46
N ALA A 274 9.06 -3.31 25.30
CA ALA A 274 9.75 -2.86 26.49
C ALA A 274 11.12 -3.55 26.59
N ALA A 275 12.14 -2.82 27.01
CA ALA A 275 13.46 -3.40 27.21
C ALA A 275 13.40 -4.44 28.35
N SER A 276 13.89 -5.65 28.08
CA SER A 276 14.06 -6.68 29.08
C SER A 276 15.46 -7.31 28.99
N PRO A 277 16.02 -7.84 30.07
CA PRO A 277 17.34 -8.52 30.05
C PRO A 277 17.35 -9.75 29.12
N GLU A 278 16.20 -10.37 28.88
CA GLU A 278 16.05 -11.58 28.07
C GLU A 278 15.90 -11.29 26.56
N LEU A 279 15.67 -10.02 26.16
CA LEU A 279 15.37 -9.65 24.79
C LEU A 279 16.53 -9.96 23.83
N VAL A 280 17.75 -9.50 24.16
CA VAL A 280 18.93 -9.70 23.31
C VAL A 280 19.36 -11.16 23.27
N PRO A 281 19.40 -11.91 24.40
CA PRO A 281 19.64 -13.35 24.40
C PRO A 281 18.60 -14.14 23.55
N ALA A 282 17.31 -13.79 23.66
CA ALA A 282 16.26 -14.44 22.87
C ALA A 282 16.42 -14.17 21.37
N LEU A 283 16.73 -12.91 21.00
CA LEU A 283 17.01 -12.53 19.62
C LEU A 283 18.22 -13.29 19.06
N ALA A 284 19.32 -13.39 19.83
CA ALA A 284 20.51 -14.13 19.45
C ALA A 284 20.24 -15.63 19.25
N ALA A 285 19.48 -16.24 20.17
CA ALA A 285 19.12 -17.66 20.09
C ALA A 285 18.27 -17.96 18.86
N LEU A 286 17.26 -17.14 18.58
CA LEU A 286 16.40 -17.35 17.40
C LEU A 286 17.13 -17.06 16.10
N THR A 287 18.01 -16.05 16.06
CA THR A 287 18.88 -15.76 14.90
C THR A 287 19.77 -16.95 14.56
N GLY A 288 20.41 -17.56 15.55
CA GLY A 288 21.25 -18.74 15.36
C GLY A 288 20.44 -19.97 14.92
N ALA A 289 19.26 -20.18 15.50
CA ALA A 289 18.38 -21.28 15.10
C ALA A 289 17.97 -21.16 13.61
N ILE A 290 17.57 -19.98 13.17
CA ILE A 290 17.22 -19.71 11.76
C ILE A 290 18.43 -19.97 10.85
N GLY A 291 19.62 -19.47 11.20
CA GLY A 291 20.83 -19.68 10.42
C GLY A 291 21.17 -21.15 10.25
N SER A 292 21.18 -21.90 11.37
CA SER A 292 21.47 -23.36 11.37
C SER A 292 20.43 -24.17 10.58
N GLU A 293 19.16 -23.81 10.68
CA GLU A 293 18.09 -24.47 9.90
C GLU A 293 18.27 -24.23 8.39
N VAL A 294 18.51 -23.00 7.96
CA VAL A 294 18.72 -22.66 6.55
C VAL A 294 19.98 -23.34 6.02
N GLU A 295 21.07 -23.34 6.78
CA GLU A 295 22.31 -24.05 6.44
C GLU A 295 22.08 -25.55 6.31
N GLY A 296 21.39 -26.17 7.26
CA GLY A 296 21.07 -27.60 7.25
C GLY A 296 20.26 -28.03 6.02
N TYR A 297 19.36 -27.18 5.54
CA TYR A 297 18.63 -27.43 4.29
C TYR A 297 19.42 -27.06 3.02
N GLY A 298 20.47 -26.26 3.15
CA GLY A 298 21.30 -25.77 2.05
C GLY A 298 20.63 -24.75 1.13
N SER A 299 19.31 -24.66 1.13
CA SER A 299 18.55 -23.60 0.44
C SER A 299 17.11 -23.54 0.95
N LEU A 300 16.47 -22.36 0.84
CA LEU A 300 15.05 -22.16 1.21
C LEU A 300 14.10 -23.05 0.38
N ASN A 301 14.50 -23.42 -0.82
CA ASN A 301 13.72 -24.33 -1.67
C ASN A 301 13.63 -25.76 -1.12
N ARG A 302 14.60 -26.18 -0.30
CA ARG A 302 14.67 -27.52 0.29
C ARG A 302 14.03 -27.62 1.67
N VAL A 303 13.54 -26.52 2.22
CA VAL A 303 12.83 -26.54 3.51
C VAL A 303 11.59 -27.45 3.38
N PRO A 304 11.45 -28.47 4.24
CA PRO A 304 10.31 -29.37 4.21
C PRO A 304 8.99 -28.63 4.46
N ALA A 305 7.91 -29.14 3.87
CA ALA A 305 6.59 -28.51 3.94
C ALA A 305 6.11 -28.28 5.39
N GLU A 306 6.35 -29.24 6.28
CA GLU A 306 5.99 -29.19 7.68
C GLU A 306 6.80 -28.15 8.48
N ALA A 307 8.04 -27.85 8.07
CA ALA A 307 8.91 -26.88 8.74
C ALA A 307 8.68 -25.43 8.26
N MET A 308 8.14 -25.25 7.04
CA MET A 308 8.05 -23.94 6.40
C MET A 308 7.33 -22.87 7.22
N ALA A 309 6.20 -23.23 7.85
CA ALA A 309 5.45 -22.29 8.65
C ALA A 309 6.25 -21.82 9.88
N ASN A 310 6.99 -22.74 10.51
CA ASN A 310 7.81 -22.43 11.68
C ASN A 310 9.01 -21.56 11.29
N VAL A 311 9.76 -21.96 10.26
CA VAL A 311 10.92 -21.19 9.74
C VAL A 311 10.50 -19.77 9.36
N ARG A 312 9.40 -19.63 8.63
CA ARG A 312 8.87 -18.30 8.27
C ARG A 312 8.46 -17.48 9.48
N ASN A 313 7.80 -18.11 10.46
CA ASN A 313 7.36 -17.41 11.66
C ASN A 313 8.54 -16.92 12.49
N ASP A 314 9.58 -17.72 12.61
CA ASP A 314 10.82 -17.36 13.30
C ASP A 314 11.53 -16.20 12.58
N MET A 315 11.63 -16.27 11.24
CA MET A 315 12.17 -15.16 10.44
C MET A 315 11.36 -13.87 10.62
N TYR A 316 10.03 -13.97 10.65
CA TYR A 316 9.15 -12.83 10.82
C TYR A 316 9.27 -12.22 12.23
N LEU A 317 9.25 -13.05 13.28
CA LEU A 317 9.45 -12.62 14.66
C LEU A 317 10.79 -11.90 14.83
N THR A 318 11.85 -12.46 14.26
CA THR A 318 13.20 -11.88 14.31
C THR A 318 13.28 -10.54 13.59
N SER A 319 12.78 -10.47 12.34
CA SER A 319 12.76 -9.21 11.56
C SER A 319 11.96 -8.12 12.26
N GLU A 320 10.79 -8.45 12.82
CA GLU A 320 9.93 -7.51 13.50
C GLU A 320 10.53 -7.04 14.83
N THR A 321 11.19 -7.94 15.57
CA THR A 321 11.92 -7.58 16.79
C THR A 321 13.04 -6.59 16.50
N ILE A 322 13.87 -6.84 15.48
CA ILE A 322 14.93 -5.92 15.07
C ILE A 322 14.33 -4.54 14.69
N ARG A 323 13.24 -4.52 13.95
CA ARG A 323 12.53 -3.29 13.56
C ARG A 323 12.07 -2.48 14.78
N LEU A 324 11.48 -3.14 15.77
CA LEU A 324 10.96 -2.47 16.97
C LEU A 324 12.06 -1.99 17.91
N ILE A 325 13.16 -2.75 18.07
CA ILE A 325 14.33 -2.31 18.83
C ILE A 325 14.90 -1.03 18.23
N ASP A 326 15.10 -1.00 16.90
CA ASP A 326 15.63 0.16 16.19
C ASP A 326 14.69 1.37 16.28
N LYS A 327 13.39 1.15 16.06
CA LYS A 327 12.37 2.20 16.10
C LYS A 327 12.24 2.87 17.46
N HIS A 328 12.26 2.08 18.53
CA HIS A 328 12.08 2.59 19.90
C HIS A 328 13.39 2.88 20.62
N GLN A 329 14.53 2.65 19.98
CA GLN A 329 15.87 2.86 20.54
C GLN A 329 16.05 2.16 21.91
N LEU A 330 15.46 0.96 22.05
CA LEU A 330 15.37 0.23 23.32
C LEU A 330 16.69 -0.37 23.76
N VAL A 331 17.54 -0.71 22.81
CA VAL A 331 18.89 -1.27 23.06
C VAL A 331 19.88 -0.52 22.19
N ARG A 332 20.99 -0.13 22.76
CA ARG A 332 22.12 0.47 22.02
C ARG A 332 23.14 -0.62 21.70
N PHE A 333 23.35 -0.83 20.43
CA PHE A 333 24.39 -1.74 19.93
C PHE A 333 25.61 -0.93 19.45
N ASP A 334 26.76 -1.57 19.44
CA ASP A 334 27.92 -1.03 18.72
C ASP A 334 27.66 -0.98 17.19
N SER A 335 28.50 -0.24 16.45
CA SER A 335 28.34 -0.04 15.01
C SER A 335 28.33 -1.33 14.22
N ASP A 336 29.12 -2.31 14.59
CA ASP A 336 29.27 -3.58 13.86
C ASP A 336 28.04 -4.47 14.11
N THR A 337 27.56 -4.56 15.35
CA THR A 337 26.33 -5.28 15.68
C THR A 337 25.13 -4.64 15.00
N GLN A 338 25.05 -3.31 14.99
CA GLN A 338 23.98 -2.60 14.29
C GLN A 338 24.00 -2.87 12.78
N ALA A 339 25.18 -2.87 12.14
CA ALA A 339 25.33 -3.18 10.73
C ALA A 339 24.92 -4.61 10.41
N ASN A 340 25.34 -5.59 11.22
CA ASN A 340 24.96 -6.99 11.06
C ASN A 340 23.44 -7.20 11.22
N LEU A 341 22.82 -6.57 12.21
CA LEU A 341 21.36 -6.61 12.42
C LEU A 341 20.60 -6.05 11.22
N GLN A 342 21.04 -4.92 10.65
CA GLN A 342 20.39 -4.31 9.50
C GLN A 342 20.59 -5.15 8.22
N LEU A 343 21.74 -5.79 8.07
CA LEU A 343 21.99 -6.70 6.94
C LEU A 343 21.14 -7.97 7.09
N PHE A 344 21.13 -8.57 8.27
CA PHE A 344 20.34 -9.78 8.54
C PHE A 344 18.83 -9.50 8.36
N LYS A 345 18.35 -8.37 8.88
CA LYS A 345 16.96 -7.95 8.69
C LYS A 345 16.58 -7.86 7.22
N ARG A 346 17.44 -7.27 6.36
CA ARG A 346 17.19 -7.21 4.91
C ARG A 346 17.07 -8.60 4.30
N GLN A 347 17.96 -9.51 4.68
CA GLN A 347 17.91 -10.88 4.18
C GLN A 347 16.69 -11.67 4.67
N LEU A 348 16.25 -11.46 5.92
CA LEU A 348 14.98 -11.99 6.45
C LEU A 348 13.78 -11.48 5.63
N ASP A 349 13.78 -10.19 5.31
CA ASP A 349 12.74 -9.57 4.49
C ASP A 349 12.74 -10.17 3.06
N ASP A 350 13.90 -10.34 2.43
CA ASP A 350 14.02 -10.96 1.10
C ASP A 350 13.59 -12.44 1.09
N ALA A 351 13.81 -13.15 2.19
CA ALA A 351 13.41 -14.55 2.37
C ALA A 351 11.89 -14.71 2.59
N THR A 352 11.21 -13.73 3.17
CA THR A 352 9.80 -13.84 3.60
C THR A 352 8.84 -12.91 2.86
N ARG A 353 9.34 -11.85 2.21
CA ARG A 353 8.54 -10.85 1.48
C ARG A 353 8.65 -11.05 -0.03
N TYR A 354 8.15 -12.18 -0.49
CA TYR A 354 8.14 -12.54 -1.91
C TYR A 354 6.72 -12.47 -2.49
N ILE A 355 6.57 -11.86 -3.65
CA ILE A 355 5.30 -11.81 -4.39
C ILE A 355 5.46 -12.60 -5.69
N PRO A 356 4.78 -13.75 -5.84
CA PRO A 356 4.84 -14.56 -7.06
C PRO A 356 4.40 -13.79 -8.30
N LEU A 357 5.01 -14.07 -9.44
CA LEU A 357 4.70 -13.37 -10.70
C LEU A 357 3.21 -13.52 -11.09
N TRP A 358 2.61 -14.69 -10.86
CA TRP A 358 1.19 -14.90 -11.17
C TRP A 358 0.26 -13.98 -10.34
N VAL A 359 0.62 -13.66 -9.09
CA VAL A 359 -0.11 -12.69 -8.25
C VAL A 359 -0.02 -11.31 -8.89
N LYS A 360 1.19 -10.89 -9.27
CA LYS A 360 1.39 -9.60 -9.97
C LYS A 360 0.55 -9.52 -11.25
N ILE A 361 0.59 -10.57 -12.08
CA ILE A 361 -0.18 -10.63 -13.33
C ILE A 361 -1.69 -10.57 -13.06
N SER A 362 -2.20 -11.34 -12.09
CA SER A 362 -3.63 -11.37 -11.79
C SER A 362 -4.14 -10.02 -11.29
N VAL A 363 -3.38 -9.38 -10.40
CA VAL A 363 -3.70 -8.03 -9.89
C VAL A 363 -3.60 -7.00 -11.01
N ALA A 364 -2.57 -7.08 -11.86
CA ALA A 364 -2.38 -6.18 -12.99
C ALA A 364 -3.55 -6.26 -13.99
N ILE A 365 -4.03 -7.48 -14.26
CA ILE A 365 -5.21 -7.69 -15.11
C ILE A 365 -6.46 -7.11 -14.44
N ALA A 366 -6.70 -7.39 -13.16
CA ALA A 366 -7.88 -6.91 -12.44
C ALA A 366 -7.92 -5.38 -12.39
N LEU A 367 -6.84 -4.72 -11.99
CA LEU A 367 -6.72 -3.27 -11.93
C LEU A 367 -6.83 -2.62 -13.32
N GLY A 368 -6.09 -3.17 -14.31
CA GLY A 368 -6.08 -2.65 -15.68
C GLY A 368 -7.45 -2.75 -16.37
N LEU A 369 -8.13 -3.88 -16.22
CA LEU A 369 -9.50 -4.05 -16.75
C LEU A 369 -10.50 -3.16 -16.00
N GLY A 370 -10.36 -3.06 -14.66
CA GLY A 370 -11.18 -2.15 -13.86
C GLY A 370 -11.07 -0.71 -14.35
N THR A 371 -9.87 -0.24 -14.69
CA THR A 371 -9.61 1.08 -15.23
C THR A 371 -10.44 1.39 -16.51
N MET A 372 -10.75 0.38 -17.31
CA MET A 372 -11.50 0.55 -18.56
C MET A 372 -13.02 0.64 -18.36
N VAL A 373 -13.52 0.31 -17.15
CA VAL A 373 -14.95 0.22 -16.84
C VAL A 373 -15.34 1.29 -15.81
N GLY A 374 -16.56 1.82 -15.88
CA GLY A 374 -17.14 2.65 -14.83
C GLY A 374 -16.59 4.08 -14.66
N TRP A 375 -15.57 4.46 -15.40
CA TRP A 375 -14.81 5.70 -15.30
C TRP A 375 -15.62 7.00 -15.37
N ARG A 376 -16.70 7.03 -16.16
CA ARG A 376 -17.40 8.27 -16.56
C ARG A 376 -17.90 9.12 -15.38
N ARG A 377 -18.43 8.48 -14.33
CA ARG A 377 -19.01 9.19 -13.16
C ARG A 377 -17.99 10.05 -12.45
N ILE A 378 -16.80 9.51 -12.20
CA ILE A 378 -15.73 10.18 -11.47
C ILE A 378 -15.00 11.18 -12.37
N VAL A 379 -14.76 10.83 -13.64
CA VAL A 379 -14.12 11.72 -14.64
C VAL A 379 -14.89 13.04 -14.80
N VAL A 380 -16.23 12.98 -14.85
CA VAL A 380 -17.08 14.19 -14.87
C VAL A 380 -16.88 15.05 -13.63
N THR A 381 -16.77 14.43 -12.45
CA THR A 381 -16.58 15.19 -11.22
C THR A 381 -15.22 15.89 -11.20
N VAL A 382 -14.15 15.21 -11.58
CA VAL A 382 -12.78 15.77 -11.57
C VAL A 382 -12.59 16.80 -12.67
N GLY A 383 -13.11 16.55 -13.89
CA GLY A 383 -12.88 17.42 -15.05
C GLY A 383 -13.81 18.64 -15.14
N GLU A 384 -15.07 18.52 -14.63
CA GLU A 384 -16.08 19.58 -14.82
C GLU A 384 -16.51 20.25 -13.52
N LYS A 385 -16.48 19.54 -12.37
CA LYS A 385 -17.17 20.01 -11.17
C LYS A 385 -16.23 20.60 -10.10
N ILE A 386 -14.91 20.50 -10.25
CA ILE A 386 -13.94 21.12 -9.31
C ILE A 386 -13.81 22.62 -9.61
N GLY A 387 -13.51 22.98 -10.84
CA GLY A 387 -13.36 24.37 -11.29
C GLY A 387 -14.68 25.01 -11.76
N LYS A 388 -14.77 26.34 -11.71
CA LYS A 388 -15.87 27.09 -12.29
C LYS A 388 -15.72 27.28 -13.81
N THR A 389 -14.48 27.13 -14.31
CA THR A 389 -14.17 27.19 -15.74
C THR A 389 -13.57 25.86 -16.19
N HIS A 390 -13.55 25.63 -17.50
CA HIS A 390 -12.98 24.43 -18.08
C HIS A 390 -11.47 24.31 -17.80
N LEU A 391 -10.98 23.08 -17.67
CA LEU A 391 -9.57 22.78 -17.43
C LEU A 391 -8.71 23.21 -18.64
N THR A 392 -7.62 23.93 -18.40
CA THR A 392 -6.64 24.31 -19.43
C THR A 392 -5.56 23.26 -19.57
N TYR A 393 -4.78 23.31 -20.67
CA TYR A 393 -3.69 22.37 -20.90
C TYR A 393 -2.62 22.42 -19.80
N ALA A 394 -2.19 23.63 -19.41
CA ALA A 394 -1.16 23.80 -18.38
C ALA A 394 -1.65 23.35 -16.99
N GLN A 395 -2.93 23.57 -16.66
CA GLN A 395 -3.53 23.08 -15.42
C GLN A 395 -3.51 21.55 -15.36
N GLY A 396 -3.97 20.89 -16.43
CA GLY A 396 -3.97 19.43 -16.52
C GLY A 396 -2.57 18.84 -16.39
N ALA A 397 -1.63 19.34 -17.21
CA ALA A 397 -0.23 18.87 -17.17
C ALA A 397 0.43 19.08 -15.80
N SER A 398 0.19 20.23 -15.14
CA SER A 398 0.76 20.51 -13.82
C SER A 398 0.20 19.59 -12.74
N ALA A 399 -1.11 19.36 -12.73
CA ALA A 399 -1.75 18.46 -11.78
C ALA A 399 -1.26 17.01 -11.94
N GLU A 400 -1.19 16.50 -13.17
CA GLU A 400 -0.72 15.15 -13.47
C GLU A 400 0.76 14.96 -13.17
N LEU A 401 1.63 15.92 -13.54
CA LEU A 401 3.06 15.82 -13.27
C LEU A 401 3.34 15.76 -11.76
N VAL A 402 2.67 16.61 -10.98
CA VAL A 402 2.80 16.59 -9.52
C VAL A 402 2.23 15.29 -8.93
N ALA A 403 1.10 14.80 -9.44
CA ALA A 403 0.54 13.53 -9.00
C ALA A 403 1.50 12.37 -9.29
N MET A 404 2.03 12.28 -10.49
CA MET A 404 3.02 11.27 -10.88
C MET A 404 4.24 11.28 -9.94
N CYS A 405 4.83 12.45 -9.71
CA CYS A 405 6.00 12.58 -8.84
C CYS A 405 5.69 12.25 -7.38
N THR A 406 4.54 12.69 -6.86
CA THR A 406 4.14 12.44 -5.46
C THR A 406 3.86 10.96 -5.23
N ILE A 407 3.13 10.31 -6.14
CA ILE A 407 2.80 8.88 -6.05
C ILE A 407 4.07 8.04 -6.21
N GLY A 408 4.91 8.37 -7.20
CA GLY A 408 6.18 7.67 -7.42
C GLY A 408 7.15 7.80 -6.25
N ALA A 409 7.27 8.98 -5.66
CA ALA A 409 8.08 9.17 -4.45
C ALA A 409 7.54 8.34 -3.27
N ALA A 410 6.23 8.34 -3.06
CA ALA A 410 5.62 7.52 -2.00
C ALA A 410 5.86 6.02 -2.22
N ASP A 411 5.78 5.54 -3.45
CA ASP A 411 6.07 4.15 -3.82
C ASP A 411 7.51 3.75 -3.48
N MET A 412 8.49 4.62 -3.76
CA MET A 412 9.90 4.41 -3.40
C MET A 412 10.13 4.26 -1.89
N TYR A 413 9.32 4.94 -1.07
CA TYR A 413 9.38 4.83 0.39
C TYR A 413 8.46 3.75 0.97
N GLY A 414 7.78 2.97 0.13
CA GLY A 414 6.83 1.94 0.54
C GLY A 414 5.60 2.50 1.27
N LEU A 415 5.21 3.73 0.95
CA LEU A 415 4.08 4.41 1.57
C LEU A 415 2.83 4.33 0.68
N PRO A 416 1.71 3.84 1.19
CA PRO A 416 0.44 3.97 0.50
C PRO A 416 0.03 5.45 0.51
N VAL A 417 -0.39 5.96 -0.64
CA VAL A 417 -0.97 7.29 -0.79
C VAL A 417 -2.35 7.21 -1.44
N SER A 418 -3.09 8.30 -1.33
CA SER A 418 -4.34 8.44 -2.07
C SER A 418 -4.08 9.14 -3.40
N THR A 419 -4.02 8.36 -4.46
CA THR A 419 -3.85 8.85 -5.82
C THR A 419 -4.97 9.81 -6.22
N THR A 420 -6.21 9.48 -5.83
CA THR A 420 -7.40 10.32 -6.02
C THR A 420 -7.29 11.67 -5.32
N HIS A 421 -6.83 11.70 -4.06
CA HIS A 421 -6.71 12.95 -3.32
C HIS A 421 -5.60 13.83 -3.89
N VAL A 422 -4.45 13.23 -4.24
CA VAL A 422 -3.31 13.97 -4.82
C VAL A 422 -3.72 14.66 -6.10
N LEU A 423 -4.37 13.95 -7.04
CA LEU A 423 -4.73 14.55 -8.30
C LEU A 423 -5.90 15.53 -8.17
N SER A 424 -6.98 15.17 -7.47
CA SER A 424 -8.13 16.07 -7.30
C SER A 424 -7.74 17.35 -6.59
N SER A 425 -6.87 17.29 -5.59
CA SER A 425 -6.32 18.49 -4.93
C SER A 425 -5.37 19.26 -5.84
N GLY A 426 -4.57 18.57 -6.67
CA GLY A 426 -3.71 19.18 -7.68
C GLY A 426 -4.53 19.98 -8.70
N VAL A 427 -5.62 19.40 -9.22
CA VAL A 427 -6.57 20.12 -10.09
C VAL A 427 -7.14 21.34 -9.39
N ALA A 428 -7.61 21.21 -8.13
CA ALA A 428 -8.12 22.33 -7.35
C ALA A 428 -7.05 23.42 -7.16
N GLY A 429 -5.82 23.05 -6.83
CA GLY A 429 -4.69 23.97 -6.66
C GLY A 429 -4.39 24.76 -7.95
N THR A 430 -4.35 24.06 -9.09
CA THR A 430 -4.16 24.74 -10.39
C THR A 430 -5.33 25.67 -10.77
N MET A 431 -6.57 25.31 -10.40
CA MET A 431 -7.74 26.18 -10.60
C MET A 431 -7.64 27.48 -9.79
N VAL A 432 -7.19 27.39 -8.53
CA VAL A 432 -6.93 28.58 -7.69
C VAL A 432 -5.80 29.41 -8.29
N ALA A 433 -4.68 28.82 -8.64
CA ALA A 433 -3.52 29.51 -9.20
C ALA A 433 -3.81 30.20 -10.55
N ASN A 434 -4.69 29.61 -11.37
CA ASN A 434 -5.11 30.22 -12.63
C ASN A 434 -6.18 31.32 -12.49
N GLY A 435 -6.77 31.47 -11.30
CA GLY A 435 -7.93 32.36 -11.09
C GLY A 435 -9.24 31.81 -11.67
N SER A 436 -9.30 30.53 -11.99
CA SER A 436 -10.47 29.84 -12.53
C SER A 436 -11.64 29.74 -11.55
N GLY A 437 -11.36 29.87 -10.24
CA GLY A 437 -12.32 29.69 -9.16
C GLY A 437 -12.72 28.24 -8.92
N LEU A 438 -13.24 27.98 -7.70
CA LEU A 438 -13.67 26.63 -7.29
C LEU A 438 -15.19 26.57 -7.11
N GLN A 439 -15.78 25.42 -7.45
CA GLN A 439 -17.18 25.12 -7.12
C GLN A 439 -17.25 24.63 -5.67
N MET A 440 -17.51 25.54 -4.74
CA MET A 440 -17.42 25.28 -3.30
C MET A 440 -18.30 24.12 -2.82
N ARG A 441 -19.46 23.90 -3.44
CA ARG A 441 -20.32 22.75 -3.14
C ARG A 441 -19.62 21.42 -3.44
N THR A 442 -18.95 21.33 -4.57
CA THR A 442 -18.18 20.14 -4.94
C THR A 442 -16.98 19.95 -4.02
N ILE A 443 -16.24 21.01 -3.74
CA ILE A 443 -15.09 20.94 -2.81
C ILE A 443 -15.55 20.47 -1.44
N PHE A 444 -16.65 20.99 -0.90
CA PHE A 444 -17.19 20.54 0.37
C PHE A 444 -17.58 19.05 0.34
N ASN A 445 -18.27 18.60 -0.72
CA ASN A 445 -18.63 17.19 -0.88
C ASN A 445 -17.40 16.27 -0.97
N LEU A 446 -16.33 16.70 -1.67
CA LEU A 446 -15.07 15.98 -1.74
C LEU A 446 -14.39 15.87 -0.37
N LEU A 447 -14.27 17.00 0.34
CA LEU A 447 -13.68 17.02 1.67
C LEU A 447 -14.48 16.14 2.66
N MET A 448 -15.82 16.21 2.61
CA MET A 448 -16.67 15.35 3.43
C MET A 448 -16.47 13.88 3.10
N ALA A 449 -16.41 13.51 1.80
CA ALA A 449 -16.13 12.13 1.40
C ALA A 449 -14.76 11.66 1.90
N TRP A 450 -13.72 12.51 1.82
CA TRP A 450 -12.37 12.20 2.28
C TRP A 450 -12.30 11.98 3.80
N VAL A 451 -12.94 12.85 4.57
CA VAL A 451 -12.95 12.75 6.04
C VAL A 451 -13.80 11.55 6.50
N LEU A 452 -14.95 11.31 5.87
CA LEU A 452 -15.87 10.25 6.29
C LEU A 452 -15.44 8.85 5.85
N THR A 453 -14.62 8.71 4.80
CA THR A 453 -14.20 7.40 4.28
C THR A 453 -13.52 6.55 5.34
N LEU A 454 -12.56 7.10 6.08
CA LEU A 454 -11.82 6.34 7.08
C LEU A 454 -12.72 5.85 8.24
N PRO A 455 -13.48 6.72 8.95
CA PRO A 455 -14.36 6.26 10.03
C PRO A 455 -15.49 5.34 9.56
N ALA A 456 -16.06 5.59 8.38
CA ALA A 456 -17.10 4.73 7.84
C ALA A 456 -16.56 3.33 7.49
N ALA A 457 -15.37 3.24 6.89
CA ALA A 457 -14.72 1.97 6.62
C ALA A 457 -14.36 1.20 7.90
N ILE A 458 -13.91 1.90 8.95
CA ILE A 458 -13.64 1.31 10.28
C ILE A 458 -14.92 0.66 10.85
N VAL A 459 -16.02 1.42 10.89
CA VAL A 459 -17.28 0.95 11.45
C VAL A 459 -17.86 -0.20 10.61
N LEU A 460 -17.85 -0.08 9.29
CA LEU A 460 -18.38 -1.10 8.39
C LEU A 460 -17.57 -2.40 8.50
N ALA A 461 -16.25 -2.32 8.48
CA ALA A 461 -15.38 -3.50 8.58
C ALA A 461 -15.45 -4.16 9.97
N GLY A 462 -15.46 -3.37 11.03
CA GLY A 462 -15.63 -3.87 12.39
C GLY A 462 -16.97 -4.59 12.59
N GLY A 463 -18.05 -3.98 12.08
CA GLY A 463 -19.39 -4.58 12.13
C GLY A 463 -19.50 -5.86 11.30
N LEU A 464 -18.96 -5.87 10.08
CA LEU A 464 -18.91 -7.08 9.24
C LEU A 464 -18.06 -8.18 9.89
N TYR A 465 -16.93 -7.83 10.49
CA TYR A 465 -16.10 -8.80 11.19
C TYR A 465 -16.84 -9.42 12.37
N TRP A 466 -17.49 -8.59 13.20
CA TRP A 466 -18.31 -9.08 14.30
C TRP A 466 -19.41 -10.03 13.81
N LEU A 467 -20.14 -9.68 12.74
CA LEU A 467 -21.18 -10.52 12.14
C LEU A 467 -20.59 -11.85 11.61
N LEU A 468 -19.54 -11.80 10.81
CA LEU A 468 -18.95 -12.98 10.18
C LEU A 468 -18.33 -13.94 11.19
N ARG A 469 -17.86 -13.46 12.34
CA ARG A 469 -17.37 -14.31 13.45
C ARG A 469 -18.47 -15.16 14.09
N HIS A 470 -19.73 -14.80 13.90
CA HIS A 470 -20.87 -15.63 14.35
C HIS A 470 -21.32 -16.62 13.27
N VAL A 471 -20.87 -16.46 12.03
CA VAL A 471 -21.18 -17.36 10.91
C VAL A 471 -20.06 -18.39 10.71
N PHE A 472 -18.83 -18.01 10.93
CA PHE A 472 -17.62 -18.83 10.83
C PHE A 472 -17.10 -19.25 12.22
#